data_d32a682298ef1372c103f76fd401a68c
#
_entry.id   d32a682298ef1372c103f76fd401a68c
#
_cell.length_a   1.000
_cell.length_b   1.000
_cell.length_c   1.000
_cell.angle_alpha   90.00
_cell.angle_beta   90.00
_cell.angle_gamma   90.00
#
_symmetry.space_group_name_H-M   'P 1'
#
loop_
_entity.id
_entity.type
_entity.pdbx_description
1 polymer ?
#
loop_
_entity_poly.entity_id
_entity_poly.type
_entity_poly.pdbx_seq_one_letter_code
_entity_poly.pdbx_strand_id
1 'polypeptide(L)'
;MQLPEDFIRETKQLMGAERFSRYMEAFDEEAPVSIRLNPQTLGDGSSLFDNNSASMSQTKKNRPQMFEQVPWCKEGYYLEGRPQFTFDPLFHAGCYYVQEAASMFITHVLRQFVHETVKGLDMCAAPGGKSTAMLSVLPEGSTLVSNEPIPTRAQILLENITKWGAKNCIVTNNYPRDFKKAKAKFDLILCDVPCSGEGMFRKDPATIGEWSLQNVEKCWRLQREIVADAWECLNSGGILIYSTCTFNIKENEENVRWIIDTYEAEPIDIPTEPSWGITGSLLEGFDAPVYRFIPGITRSEGLFVCALRKRGVRSEECGKRILKNKLSSPLKELSAAEQFSFLFPPSSFHIDLSYAEALKYLRGEALVLPPNTPRGLITVTYKGVSLGPVKNIGNRANNLYPKPWRIKTTHLPTEEIKIINIQ
;
A
#
# COMPACT_ATOMS: atom_id res chain seq x y z
N MET A 1 -15.05 7.08 -22.71
CA MET A 1 -13.56 7.12 -22.63
C MET A 1 -13.01 6.54 -23.93
N GLN A 2 -12.00 7.16 -24.57
CA GLN A 2 -11.43 6.64 -25.84
C GLN A 2 -10.15 5.89 -25.53
N LEU A 3 -10.14 4.57 -25.72
CA LEU A 3 -8.98 3.71 -25.54
C LEU A 3 -8.20 3.58 -26.86
N PRO A 4 -6.85 3.36 -26.82
CA PRO A 4 -6.06 3.13 -28.01
C PRO A 4 -6.53 1.89 -28.79
N GLU A 5 -6.58 1.97 -30.12
CA GLU A 5 -7.04 0.86 -30.98
C GLU A 5 -6.19 -0.41 -30.79
N ASP A 6 -4.89 -0.25 -30.69
CA ASP A 6 -3.98 -1.38 -30.44
C ASP A 6 -4.28 -2.04 -29.08
N PHE A 7 -4.55 -1.25 -28.02
CA PHE A 7 -4.96 -1.79 -26.74
C PHE A 7 -6.25 -2.61 -26.84
N ILE A 8 -7.27 -2.06 -27.51
CA ILE A 8 -8.55 -2.75 -27.68
C ILE A 8 -8.36 -4.07 -28.41
N ARG A 9 -7.56 -4.08 -29.50
CA ARG A 9 -7.29 -5.26 -30.29
C ARG A 9 -6.58 -6.34 -29.47
N GLU A 10 -5.45 -6.00 -28.85
CA GLU A 10 -4.63 -6.92 -28.07
C GLU A 10 -5.40 -7.47 -26.85
N THR A 11 -6.08 -6.59 -26.10
CA THR A 11 -6.82 -6.99 -24.90
C THR A 11 -8.03 -7.86 -25.23
N LYS A 12 -8.75 -7.56 -26.34
CA LYS A 12 -9.87 -8.39 -26.81
C LYS A 12 -9.41 -9.78 -27.25
N GLN A 13 -8.28 -9.85 -27.95
CA GLN A 13 -7.70 -11.13 -28.35
C GLN A 13 -7.28 -11.94 -27.12
N LEU A 14 -6.68 -11.30 -26.14
CA LEU A 14 -6.21 -11.91 -24.91
C LEU A 14 -7.34 -12.42 -24.02
N MET A 15 -8.35 -11.60 -23.78
CA MET A 15 -9.44 -11.91 -22.84
C MET A 15 -10.54 -12.79 -23.48
N GLY A 16 -10.65 -12.82 -24.79
CA GLY A 16 -11.80 -13.37 -25.50
C GLY A 16 -13.03 -12.46 -25.43
N ALA A 17 -14.05 -12.74 -26.23
CA ALA A 17 -15.17 -11.83 -26.43
C ALA A 17 -15.99 -11.56 -25.14
N GLU A 18 -16.33 -12.60 -24.39
CA GLU A 18 -17.18 -12.48 -23.19
C GLU A 18 -16.49 -11.68 -22.08
N ARG A 19 -15.25 -12.05 -21.72
CA ARG A 19 -14.49 -11.40 -20.66
C ARG A 19 -14.16 -9.95 -21.03
N PHE A 20 -13.83 -9.71 -22.31
CA PHE A 20 -13.58 -8.37 -22.81
C PHE A 20 -14.84 -7.49 -22.76
N SER A 21 -16.03 -8.03 -23.06
CA SER A 21 -17.29 -7.28 -22.92
C SER A 21 -17.50 -6.80 -21.48
N ARG A 22 -17.40 -7.71 -20.52
CA ARG A 22 -17.51 -7.38 -19.07
C ARG A 22 -16.47 -6.34 -18.61
N TYR A 23 -15.24 -6.49 -19.11
CA TYR A 23 -14.18 -5.53 -18.83
C TYR A 23 -14.53 -4.13 -19.36
N MET A 24 -15.08 -4.05 -20.58
CA MET A 24 -15.49 -2.77 -21.19
C MET A 24 -16.70 -2.16 -20.47
N GLU A 25 -17.68 -2.96 -20.07
CA GLU A 25 -18.84 -2.51 -19.29
C GLU A 25 -18.42 -1.86 -17.96
N ALA A 26 -17.34 -2.35 -17.34
CA ALA A 26 -16.81 -1.78 -16.12
C ALA A 26 -16.31 -0.33 -16.26
N PHE A 27 -16.03 0.16 -17.47
CA PHE A 27 -15.67 1.57 -17.68
C PHE A 27 -16.86 2.54 -17.53
N ASP A 28 -18.08 2.03 -17.62
CA ASP A 28 -19.30 2.81 -17.40
C ASP A 28 -19.73 2.81 -15.91
N GLU A 29 -19.05 2.04 -15.07
CA GLU A 29 -19.28 1.95 -13.65
C GLU A 29 -18.27 2.80 -12.86
N GLU A 30 -18.67 3.25 -11.65
CA GLU A 30 -17.72 3.89 -10.73
C GLU A 30 -16.68 2.87 -10.23
N ALA A 31 -15.42 3.27 -10.23
CA ALA A 31 -14.35 2.46 -9.67
C ALA A 31 -14.57 2.21 -8.18
N PRO A 32 -14.47 0.96 -7.69
CA PRO A 32 -14.66 0.67 -6.29
C PRO A 32 -13.64 1.41 -5.42
N VAL A 33 -14.12 2.02 -4.36
CA VAL A 33 -13.27 2.69 -3.36
C VAL A 33 -13.11 1.77 -2.17
N SER A 34 -11.89 1.61 -1.70
CA SER A 34 -11.60 0.76 -0.54
C SER A 34 -10.53 1.36 0.35
N ILE A 35 -10.57 0.97 1.62
CA ILE A 35 -9.59 1.31 2.65
C ILE A 35 -9.06 0.04 3.31
N ARG A 36 -7.84 0.12 3.83
CA ARG A 36 -7.27 -0.90 4.69
C ARG A 36 -6.95 -0.30 6.06
N LEU A 37 -7.54 -0.86 7.10
CA LEU A 37 -7.32 -0.44 8.48
C LEU A 37 -5.90 -0.72 8.95
N ASN A 38 -5.41 0.11 9.85
CA ASN A 38 -4.11 -0.07 10.48
C ASN A 38 -4.26 -0.83 11.81
N PRO A 39 -3.90 -2.11 11.87
CA PRO A 39 -4.05 -2.90 13.09
C PRO A 39 -3.12 -2.44 14.23
N GLN A 40 -2.04 -1.73 13.93
CA GLN A 40 -1.13 -1.19 14.95
C GLN A 40 -1.75 0.00 15.71
N THR A 41 -2.65 0.75 15.05
CA THR A 41 -3.31 1.91 15.65
C THR A 41 -4.68 1.54 16.23
N LEU A 42 -5.38 0.61 15.59
CA LEU A 42 -6.79 0.29 15.86
C LEU A 42 -7.01 -1.09 16.49
N GLY A 43 -5.95 -1.86 16.75
CA GLY A 43 -6.07 -3.26 17.17
C GLY A 43 -6.67 -4.13 16.07
N ASP A 44 -7.46 -5.13 16.42
CA ASP A 44 -8.11 -6.03 15.43
C ASP A 44 -9.28 -5.39 14.66
N GLY A 45 -9.65 -4.16 15.04
CA GLY A 45 -10.72 -3.39 14.38
C GLY A 45 -12.13 -3.93 14.62
N SER A 46 -12.29 -4.99 15.41
CA SER A 46 -13.60 -5.64 15.65
C SER A 46 -14.61 -4.69 16.29
N SER A 47 -14.16 -3.77 17.15
CA SER A 47 -15.01 -2.77 17.81
C SER A 47 -15.43 -1.59 16.94
N LEU A 48 -14.78 -1.38 15.78
CA LEU A 48 -15.04 -0.23 14.90
C LEU A 48 -16.35 -0.38 14.11
N PHE A 49 -16.88 -1.60 14.04
CA PHE A 49 -18.03 -1.97 13.21
C PHE A 49 -19.17 -2.59 14.03
N ASP A 50 -19.20 -2.38 15.35
CA ASP A 50 -20.29 -2.85 16.19
C ASP A 50 -21.62 -2.23 15.73
N ASN A 51 -22.37 -3.03 14.94
CA ASN A 51 -23.71 -2.75 14.41
C ASN A 51 -24.80 -2.77 15.49
N ASN A 52 -24.47 -2.67 16.78
CA ASN A 52 -25.42 -2.73 17.89
C ASN A 52 -26.10 -1.40 18.24
N SER A 53 -26.14 -0.42 17.33
CA SER A 53 -27.08 0.69 17.45
C SER A 53 -28.31 0.49 16.56
N ALA A 54 -28.99 -0.63 16.74
CA ALA A 54 -30.35 -0.80 16.27
C ALA A 54 -31.32 -0.01 17.17
N SER A 55 -31.18 1.31 17.20
CA SER A 55 -32.26 2.20 17.65
C SER A 55 -32.06 3.58 17.05
N MET A 56 -33.01 3.87 16.19
CA MET A 56 -33.60 5.19 15.95
C MET A 56 -33.20 6.04 14.76
N SER A 57 -34.28 6.23 14.06
CA SER A 57 -34.76 7.41 13.33
C SER A 57 -34.16 7.75 11.97
N GLN A 58 -35.10 7.67 11.10
CA GLN A 58 -35.14 8.00 9.68
C GLN A 58 -34.78 9.47 9.39
N THR A 59 -33.54 9.73 9.07
CA THR A 59 -33.19 10.77 8.12
C THR A 59 -32.04 10.24 7.25
N LYS A 60 -32.22 10.22 5.93
CA LYS A 60 -31.31 9.65 4.94
C LYS A 60 -29.88 10.24 4.91
N LYS A 61 -29.54 11.21 5.78
CA LYS A 61 -28.24 11.88 5.82
C LYS A 61 -27.21 11.30 6.81
N ASN A 62 -27.60 10.39 7.73
CA ASN A 62 -26.73 9.87 8.80
C ASN A 62 -26.81 8.34 8.92
N ARG A 63 -26.86 7.60 7.79
CA ARG A 63 -26.63 6.15 7.87
C ARG A 63 -25.15 5.90 8.17
N PRO A 64 -24.81 5.01 9.15
CA PRO A 64 -23.46 4.49 9.22
C PRO A 64 -23.15 3.86 7.85
N GLN A 65 -22.01 4.23 7.28
CA GLN A 65 -21.54 3.68 6.02
C GLN A 65 -21.46 2.16 6.19
N MET A 66 -22.23 1.40 5.42
CA MET A 66 -22.12 -0.06 5.42
C MET A 66 -20.79 -0.41 4.74
N PHE A 67 -19.90 -1.00 5.52
CA PHE A 67 -18.62 -1.47 5.03
C PHE A 67 -18.74 -2.93 4.62
N GLU A 68 -18.50 -3.24 3.37
CA GLU A 68 -18.35 -4.61 2.91
C GLU A 68 -16.87 -4.98 2.95
N GLN A 69 -16.54 -6.10 3.58
CA GLN A 69 -15.16 -6.55 3.71
C GLN A 69 -14.60 -6.99 2.37
N VAL A 70 -13.34 -6.62 2.09
CA VAL A 70 -12.59 -7.16 0.95
C VAL A 70 -12.28 -8.63 1.23
N PRO A 71 -12.76 -9.59 0.38
CA PRO A 71 -12.75 -11.00 0.71
C PRO A 71 -11.37 -11.59 1.03
N TRP A 72 -10.31 -11.07 0.40
CA TRP A 72 -8.92 -11.52 0.58
C TRP A 72 -8.10 -10.69 1.57
N CYS A 73 -8.72 -9.72 2.25
CA CYS A 73 -8.01 -8.87 3.20
C CYS A 73 -8.86 -8.60 4.45
N LYS A 74 -8.48 -9.18 5.58
CA LYS A 74 -9.19 -9.05 6.85
C LYS A 74 -9.36 -7.59 7.30
N GLU A 75 -8.40 -6.72 6.99
CA GLU A 75 -8.43 -5.29 7.34
C GLU A 75 -8.98 -4.42 6.20
N GLY A 76 -9.32 -5.01 5.06
CA GLY A 76 -9.80 -4.32 3.87
C GLY A 76 -11.32 -4.16 3.85
N TYR A 77 -11.79 -2.96 3.47
CA TYR A 77 -13.23 -2.66 3.38
C TYR A 77 -13.52 -1.80 2.17
N TYR A 78 -14.60 -2.13 1.45
CA TYR A 78 -15.18 -1.29 0.41
C TYR A 78 -16.01 -0.19 1.04
N LEU A 79 -16.02 0.99 0.41
CA LEU A 79 -16.82 2.13 0.80
C LEU A 79 -17.94 2.39 -0.21
N GLU A 80 -19.04 2.96 0.25
CA GLU A 80 -20.04 3.55 -0.62
C GLU A 80 -19.55 4.94 -1.10
N GLY A 81 -19.25 5.06 -2.39
CA GLY A 81 -18.74 6.30 -3.00
C GLY A 81 -17.31 6.66 -2.58
N ARG A 82 -16.90 7.87 -2.94
CA ARG A 82 -15.56 8.38 -2.67
C ARG A 82 -15.59 9.58 -1.69
N PRO A 83 -15.37 9.34 -0.39
CA PRO A 83 -15.31 10.44 0.60
C PRO A 83 -14.12 11.37 0.34
N GLN A 84 -14.18 12.56 0.93
CA GLN A 84 -13.07 13.52 0.90
C GLN A 84 -12.03 13.19 1.98
N PHE A 85 -11.25 12.14 1.78
CA PHE A 85 -10.25 11.61 2.72
C PHE A 85 -9.30 12.68 3.28
N THR A 86 -8.98 13.70 2.49
CA THR A 86 -8.09 14.81 2.89
C THR A 86 -8.58 15.53 4.14
N PHE A 87 -9.88 15.52 4.40
CA PHE A 87 -10.46 16.20 5.56
C PHE A 87 -10.77 15.26 6.72
N ASP A 88 -10.39 13.99 6.63
CA ASP A 88 -10.48 13.09 7.77
C ASP A 88 -9.17 13.11 8.57
N PRO A 89 -9.13 13.61 9.82
CA PRO A 89 -7.93 13.60 10.62
C PRO A 89 -7.37 12.20 10.88
N LEU A 90 -8.22 11.16 10.91
CA LEU A 90 -7.81 9.78 11.12
C LEU A 90 -7.02 9.21 9.94
N PHE A 91 -7.28 9.70 8.72
CA PHE A 91 -6.43 9.40 7.56
C PHE A 91 -5.00 9.93 7.75
N HIS A 92 -4.87 11.17 8.25
CA HIS A 92 -3.57 11.78 8.51
C HIS A 92 -2.85 11.16 9.72
N ALA A 93 -3.61 10.62 10.67
CA ALA A 93 -3.09 9.86 11.80
C ALA A 93 -2.67 8.42 11.45
N GLY A 94 -2.86 7.99 10.19
CA GLY A 94 -2.48 6.66 9.74
C GLY A 94 -3.36 5.52 10.26
N CYS A 95 -4.59 5.82 10.68
CA CYS A 95 -5.55 4.81 11.13
C CYS A 95 -5.98 3.86 10.01
N TYR A 96 -5.93 4.31 8.78
CA TYR A 96 -6.20 3.52 7.59
C TYR A 96 -5.43 4.05 6.38
N TYR A 97 -5.30 3.20 5.36
CA TYR A 97 -4.73 3.53 4.06
C TYR A 97 -5.83 3.43 2.98
N VAL A 98 -5.98 4.44 2.14
CA VAL A 98 -6.86 4.38 0.96
C VAL A 98 -6.14 3.53 -0.09
N GLN A 99 -6.57 2.29 -0.24
CA GLN A 99 -5.89 1.30 -1.07
C GLN A 99 -6.88 0.60 -1.98
N GLU A 100 -6.47 0.37 -3.20
CA GLU A 100 -7.20 -0.45 -4.17
C GLU A 100 -7.27 -1.90 -3.68
N ALA A 101 -8.44 -2.53 -3.79
CA ALA A 101 -8.74 -3.81 -3.16
C ALA A 101 -7.82 -4.95 -3.64
N ALA A 102 -7.54 -5.08 -4.95
CA ALA A 102 -6.65 -6.13 -5.45
C ALA A 102 -5.25 -5.99 -4.86
N SER A 103 -4.74 -4.77 -4.68
CA SER A 103 -3.42 -4.51 -4.07
C SER A 103 -3.31 -5.03 -2.63
N MET A 104 -4.44 -5.24 -1.94
CA MET A 104 -4.48 -5.84 -0.60
C MET A 104 -4.25 -7.35 -0.62
N PHE A 105 -4.33 -8.02 -1.79
CA PHE A 105 -4.09 -9.46 -1.93
C PHE A 105 -2.71 -9.90 -1.43
N ILE A 106 -1.74 -9.01 -1.43
CA ILE A 106 -0.41 -9.25 -0.84
C ILE A 106 -0.53 -9.69 0.64
N THR A 107 -1.50 -9.17 1.40
CA THR A 107 -1.73 -9.59 2.79
C THR A 107 -2.16 -11.05 2.88
N HIS A 108 -2.99 -11.50 1.92
CA HIS A 108 -3.42 -12.89 1.83
C HIS A 108 -2.23 -13.81 1.52
N VAL A 109 -1.43 -13.48 0.51
CA VAL A 109 -0.21 -14.24 0.15
C VAL A 109 0.71 -14.39 1.35
N LEU A 110 1.00 -13.30 2.06
CA LEU A 110 1.94 -13.34 3.19
C LEU A 110 1.41 -14.16 4.36
N ARG A 111 0.11 -14.08 4.67
CA ARG A 111 -0.50 -14.90 5.73
C ARG A 111 -0.44 -16.40 5.46
N GLN A 112 -0.44 -16.80 4.19
CA GLN A 112 -0.36 -18.22 3.81
C GLN A 112 1.05 -18.78 3.88
N PHE A 113 2.09 -17.95 3.64
CA PHE A 113 3.43 -18.48 3.38
C PHE A 113 4.54 -17.87 4.24
N VAL A 114 4.26 -16.84 5.06
CA VAL A 114 5.26 -16.17 5.89
C VAL A 114 4.85 -16.26 7.36
N HIS A 115 5.31 -17.31 8.03
CA HIS A 115 4.97 -17.59 9.44
C HIS A 115 6.12 -17.33 10.41
N GLU A 116 7.32 -17.16 9.89
CA GLU A 116 8.52 -16.88 10.68
C GLU A 116 9.03 -15.47 10.42
N THR A 117 9.82 -14.97 11.37
CA THR A 117 10.50 -13.67 11.24
C THR A 117 11.31 -13.60 9.95
N VAL A 118 11.13 -12.56 9.17
CA VAL A 118 11.79 -12.34 7.87
C VAL A 118 12.42 -10.96 7.78
N LYS A 119 13.46 -10.88 6.95
CA LYS A 119 13.94 -9.63 6.39
C LYS A 119 13.31 -9.46 5.00
N GLY A 120 12.37 -8.52 4.88
CA GLY A 120 11.65 -8.23 3.65
C GLY A 120 12.24 -7.04 2.89
N LEU A 121 12.00 -7.02 1.58
CA LEU A 121 12.26 -5.89 0.69
C LEU A 121 11.05 -5.65 -0.21
N ASP A 122 10.55 -4.42 -0.23
CA ASP A 122 9.65 -3.93 -1.27
C ASP A 122 10.48 -3.07 -2.23
N MET A 123 10.74 -3.58 -3.44
CA MET A 123 11.76 -3.05 -4.33
C MET A 123 11.33 -1.75 -5.03
N CYS A 124 10.02 -1.58 -5.29
CA CYS A 124 9.43 -0.43 -6.00
C CYS A 124 8.21 0.09 -5.21
N ALA A 125 8.47 0.53 -3.98
CA ALA A 125 7.48 0.62 -2.92
C ALA A 125 6.50 1.81 -3.00
N ALA A 126 6.88 2.92 -3.64
CA ALA A 126 6.05 4.13 -3.62
C ALA A 126 4.70 3.93 -4.34
N PRO A 127 3.62 4.45 -3.74
CA PRO A 127 3.57 5.37 -2.60
C PRO A 127 3.54 4.72 -1.21
N GLY A 128 3.61 3.37 -1.07
CA GLY A 128 3.68 2.68 0.23
C GLY A 128 2.48 1.80 0.58
N GLY A 129 1.50 1.67 -0.32
CA GLY A 129 0.31 0.87 -0.08
C GLY A 129 0.62 -0.62 0.15
N LYS A 130 1.47 -1.23 -0.69
CA LYS A 130 1.90 -2.62 -0.52
C LYS A 130 2.89 -2.79 0.63
N SER A 131 3.82 -1.84 0.84
CA SER A 131 4.71 -1.85 2.02
C SER A 131 3.92 -1.84 3.33
N THR A 132 2.94 -0.95 3.49
CA THR A 132 2.10 -0.89 4.69
C THR A 132 1.22 -2.13 4.83
N ALA A 133 0.80 -2.76 3.71
CA ALA A 133 0.10 -4.04 3.71
C ALA A 133 1.01 -5.17 4.24
N MET A 134 2.25 -5.25 3.77
CA MET A 134 3.25 -6.20 4.30
C MET A 134 3.44 -6.01 5.80
N LEU A 135 3.68 -4.77 6.25
CA LEU A 135 3.90 -4.43 7.66
C LEU A 135 2.74 -4.80 8.59
N SER A 136 1.51 -4.86 8.04
CA SER A 136 0.32 -5.26 8.83
C SER A 136 0.28 -6.75 9.16
N VAL A 137 1.02 -7.58 8.43
CA VAL A 137 0.88 -9.04 8.49
C VAL A 137 2.19 -9.80 8.69
N LEU A 138 3.33 -9.14 8.54
CA LEU A 138 4.62 -9.77 8.81
C LEU A 138 4.72 -10.18 10.28
N PRO A 139 5.27 -11.38 10.58
CA PRO A 139 5.49 -11.84 11.94
C PRO A 139 6.31 -10.86 12.77
N GLU A 140 6.07 -10.87 14.08
CA GLU A 140 6.82 -10.06 15.03
C GLU A 140 8.34 -10.29 14.89
N GLY A 141 9.12 -9.22 15.05
CA GLY A 141 10.58 -9.26 14.85
C GLY A 141 11.01 -9.14 13.39
N SER A 142 10.11 -9.23 12.43
CA SER A 142 10.43 -8.97 11.01
C SER A 142 10.80 -7.53 10.76
N THR A 143 11.66 -7.32 9.76
CA THR A 143 12.04 -5.98 9.28
C THR A 143 11.70 -5.85 7.80
N LEU A 144 11.29 -4.66 7.37
CA LEU A 144 11.00 -4.35 5.97
C LEU A 144 11.91 -3.21 5.50
N VAL A 145 12.54 -3.40 4.36
CA VAL A 145 13.14 -2.31 3.58
C VAL A 145 12.15 -1.94 2.49
N SER A 146 11.73 -0.68 2.44
CA SER A 146 10.84 -0.15 1.40
C SER A 146 11.64 0.82 0.53
N ASN A 147 11.87 0.45 -0.72
CA ASN A 147 12.75 1.18 -1.63
C ASN A 147 11.97 1.86 -2.75
N GLU A 148 12.43 3.05 -3.13
CA GLU A 148 11.94 3.75 -4.31
C GLU A 148 13.09 4.54 -4.97
N PRO A 149 13.43 4.27 -6.24
CA PRO A 149 14.56 4.93 -6.90
C PRO A 149 14.30 6.40 -7.23
N ILE A 150 13.06 6.84 -7.38
CA ILE A 150 12.71 8.22 -7.72
C ILE A 150 12.61 9.06 -6.44
N PRO A 151 13.49 10.08 -6.23
CA PRO A 151 13.57 10.82 -4.96
C PRO A 151 12.24 11.46 -4.51
N THR A 152 11.48 12.04 -5.43
CA THR A 152 10.18 12.67 -5.11
C THR A 152 9.16 11.65 -4.66
N ARG A 153 9.13 10.47 -5.27
CA ARG A 153 8.26 9.36 -4.85
C ARG A 153 8.72 8.72 -3.55
N ALA A 154 10.04 8.64 -3.31
CA ALA A 154 10.61 8.16 -2.07
C ALA A 154 10.21 9.03 -0.85
N GLN A 155 10.05 10.35 -1.03
CA GLN A 155 9.53 11.24 0.00
C GLN A 155 8.05 10.95 0.33
N ILE A 156 7.22 10.63 -0.67
CA ILE A 156 5.82 10.24 -0.46
C ILE A 156 5.77 8.88 0.27
N LEU A 157 6.62 7.94 -0.11
CA LEU A 157 6.76 6.67 0.58
C LEU A 157 7.13 6.87 2.06
N LEU A 158 8.12 7.70 2.33
CA LEU A 158 8.56 8.03 3.67
C LEU A 158 7.45 8.65 4.52
N GLU A 159 6.68 9.58 3.95
CA GLU A 159 5.49 10.16 4.59
C GLU A 159 4.49 9.07 5.00
N ASN A 160 4.12 8.20 4.06
CA ASN A 160 3.10 7.17 4.29
C ASN A 160 3.55 6.11 5.30
N ILE A 161 4.82 5.68 5.25
CA ILE A 161 5.39 4.75 6.24
C ILE A 161 5.44 5.41 7.63
N THR A 162 5.80 6.68 7.70
CA THR A 162 5.84 7.43 8.97
C THR A 162 4.45 7.58 9.56
N LYS A 163 3.44 7.97 8.77
CA LYS A 163 2.04 8.06 9.22
C LYS A 163 1.48 6.70 9.65
N TRP A 164 1.88 5.63 8.98
CA TRP A 164 1.51 4.27 9.36
C TRP A 164 2.06 3.83 10.72
N GLY A 165 3.08 4.50 11.23
CA GLY A 165 3.65 4.24 12.54
C GLY A 165 4.60 3.05 12.61
N ALA A 166 5.07 2.53 11.48
CA ALA A 166 5.91 1.35 11.41
C ALA A 166 7.35 1.64 11.88
N LYS A 167 7.73 1.09 13.03
CA LYS A 167 9.09 1.22 13.61
C LYS A 167 10.11 0.24 13.00
N ASN A 168 9.63 -0.84 12.40
CA ASN A 168 10.41 -1.91 11.80
C ASN A 168 10.57 -1.78 10.28
N CYS A 169 10.39 -0.57 9.73
CA CYS A 169 10.55 -0.26 8.32
C CYS A 169 11.67 0.74 8.09
N ILE A 170 12.54 0.44 7.12
CA ILE A 170 13.60 1.34 6.64
C ILE A 170 13.24 1.78 5.23
N VAL A 171 13.07 3.08 5.03
CA VAL A 171 12.85 3.64 3.68
C VAL A 171 14.17 3.96 3.02
N THR A 172 14.32 3.56 1.77
CA THR A 172 15.55 3.76 1.00
C THR A 172 15.28 4.38 -0.37
N ASN A 173 16.30 5.08 -0.92
CA ASN A 173 16.23 5.69 -2.24
C ASN A 173 17.42 5.22 -3.07
N ASN A 174 17.31 4.01 -3.66
CA ASN A 174 18.36 3.35 -4.41
C ASN A 174 17.80 2.68 -5.66
N TYR A 175 18.65 2.42 -6.64
CA TYR A 175 18.30 1.53 -7.75
C TYR A 175 18.41 0.06 -7.34
N PRO A 176 17.66 -0.87 -7.94
CA PRO A 176 17.75 -2.31 -7.64
C PRO A 176 19.17 -2.87 -7.67
N ARG A 177 19.97 -2.48 -8.65
CA ARG A 177 21.39 -2.85 -8.79
C ARG A 177 22.28 -2.48 -7.58
N ASP A 178 21.87 -1.47 -6.80
CA ASP A 178 22.68 -1.01 -5.65
C ASP A 178 22.55 -2.00 -4.48
N PHE A 179 21.39 -2.67 -4.31
CA PHE A 179 21.21 -3.76 -3.37
C PHE A 179 22.10 -4.96 -3.71
N LYS A 180 22.16 -5.33 -5.00
CA LYS A 180 23.06 -6.37 -5.49
C LYS A 180 24.52 -6.03 -5.24
N LYS A 181 24.97 -4.81 -5.56
CA LYS A 181 26.35 -4.33 -5.27
C LYS A 181 26.66 -4.35 -3.78
N ALA A 182 25.70 -3.99 -2.93
CA ALA A 182 25.81 -4.05 -1.47
C ALA A 182 25.77 -5.49 -0.92
N LYS A 183 25.57 -6.50 -1.77
CA LYS A 183 25.35 -7.92 -1.38
C LYS A 183 24.26 -8.07 -0.32
N ALA A 184 23.24 -7.20 -0.37
CA ALA A 184 22.12 -7.26 0.55
C ALA A 184 21.33 -8.56 0.33
N LYS A 185 20.82 -9.15 1.41
CA LYS A 185 20.07 -10.41 1.35
C LYS A 185 18.76 -10.30 2.10
N PHE A 186 17.72 -10.91 1.53
CA PHE A 186 16.34 -10.85 2.02
C PHE A 186 15.70 -12.23 1.90
N ASP A 187 14.74 -12.49 2.77
CA ASP A 187 13.96 -13.75 2.80
C ASP A 187 12.68 -13.62 1.98
N LEU A 188 12.22 -12.39 1.82
CA LEU A 188 11.01 -12.01 1.10
C LEU A 188 11.30 -10.77 0.27
N ILE A 189 11.00 -10.82 -1.03
CA ILE A 189 11.09 -9.64 -1.91
C ILE A 189 9.78 -9.47 -2.65
N LEU A 190 9.20 -8.27 -2.56
CA LEU A 190 8.11 -7.83 -3.41
C LEU A 190 8.69 -7.00 -4.56
N CYS A 191 8.41 -7.43 -5.79
CA CYS A 191 8.68 -6.72 -7.03
C CYS A 191 7.35 -6.27 -7.65
N ASP A 192 6.77 -5.18 -7.10
CA ASP A 192 5.65 -4.46 -7.71
C ASP A 192 6.22 -3.52 -8.77
N VAL A 193 6.52 -4.08 -9.93
CA VAL A 193 7.39 -3.43 -10.91
C VAL A 193 6.67 -2.36 -11.72
N PRO A 194 7.38 -1.30 -12.18
CA PRO A 194 6.82 -0.35 -13.13
C PRO A 194 6.29 -1.07 -14.38
N CYS A 195 5.09 -0.73 -14.82
CA CYS A 195 4.41 -1.40 -15.92
C CYS A 195 3.66 -0.39 -16.80
N SER A 196 3.07 -0.87 -17.91
CA SER A 196 2.30 -0.04 -18.85
C SER A 196 1.00 0.54 -18.26
N GLY A 197 0.57 0.06 -17.09
CA GLY A 197 -0.47 0.70 -16.29
C GLY A 197 -1.90 0.52 -16.78
N GLU A 198 -2.20 -0.51 -17.55
CA GLU A 198 -3.53 -0.76 -18.13
C GLU A 198 -4.66 -0.85 -17.09
N GLY A 199 -4.37 -1.33 -15.89
CA GLY A 199 -5.30 -1.36 -14.76
C GLY A 199 -5.51 -0.02 -14.07
N MET A 200 -4.88 1.04 -14.55
CA MET A 200 -5.06 2.39 -14.01
C MET A 200 -6.03 3.25 -14.86
N PHE A 201 -6.39 2.80 -16.06
CA PHE A 201 -7.14 3.61 -17.02
C PHE A 201 -8.48 4.17 -16.49
N ARG A 202 -9.20 3.39 -15.69
CA ARG A 202 -10.45 3.83 -15.05
C ARG A 202 -10.21 4.87 -13.96
N LYS A 203 -9.12 4.69 -13.21
CA LYS A 203 -8.80 5.50 -12.03
C LYS A 203 -8.07 6.78 -12.38
N ASP A 204 -7.19 6.70 -13.37
CA ASP A 204 -6.39 7.83 -13.88
C ASP A 204 -6.37 7.83 -15.41
N PRO A 205 -7.35 8.46 -16.05
CA PRO A 205 -7.46 8.51 -17.51
C PRO A 205 -6.23 9.11 -18.23
N ALA A 206 -5.38 9.87 -17.52
CA ALA A 206 -4.15 10.41 -18.11
C ALA A 206 -3.19 9.29 -18.54
N THR A 207 -3.20 8.15 -17.84
CA THR A 207 -2.36 6.98 -18.15
C THR A 207 -2.67 6.35 -19.50
N ILE A 208 -3.89 6.58 -20.05
CA ILE A 208 -4.27 6.10 -21.38
C ILE A 208 -3.37 6.73 -22.46
N GLY A 209 -3.05 8.03 -22.30
CA GLY A 209 -2.18 8.75 -23.24
C GLY A 209 -0.71 8.31 -23.20
N GLU A 210 -0.28 7.67 -22.13
CA GLU A 210 1.07 7.15 -21.97
C GLU A 210 1.23 5.72 -22.50
N TRP A 211 0.11 5.02 -22.73
CA TRP A 211 0.14 3.63 -23.17
C TRP A 211 0.47 3.52 -24.67
N SER A 212 1.36 2.60 -24.99
CA SER A 212 1.68 2.18 -26.37
C SER A 212 2.37 0.81 -26.35
N LEU A 213 2.36 0.09 -27.46
CA LEU A 213 3.12 -1.16 -27.62
C LEU A 213 4.62 -0.94 -27.33
N GLN A 214 5.16 0.22 -27.69
CA GLN A 214 6.54 0.58 -27.40
C GLN A 214 6.78 0.76 -25.89
N ASN A 215 5.82 1.35 -25.18
CA ASN A 215 5.91 1.49 -23.72
C ASN A 215 5.79 0.14 -23.01
N VAL A 216 4.92 -0.76 -23.48
CA VAL A 216 4.86 -2.16 -23.01
C VAL A 216 6.21 -2.85 -23.14
N GLU A 217 6.86 -2.74 -24.32
CA GLU A 217 8.19 -3.31 -24.58
C GLU A 217 9.27 -2.75 -23.65
N LYS A 218 9.25 -1.43 -23.41
CA LYS A 218 10.17 -0.75 -22.50
C LYS A 218 9.97 -1.22 -21.06
N CYS A 219 8.72 -1.31 -20.59
CA CYS A 219 8.39 -1.79 -19.25
C CYS A 219 8.82 -3.24 -19.06
N TRP A 220 8.50 -4.12 -20.03
CA TRP A 220 8.89 -5.51 -20.02
C TRP A 220 10.40 -5.73 -19.82
N ARG A 221 11.25 -4.97 -20.54
CA ARG A 221 12.71 -5.04 -20.38
C ARG A 221 13.16 -4.57 -19.00
N LEU A 222 12.64 -3.43 -18.55
CA LEU A 222 12.96 -2.87 -17.23
C LEU A 222 12.55 -3.83 -16.09
N GLN A 223 11.42 -4.49 -16.22
CA GLN A 223 10.95 -5.47 -15.25
C GLN A 223 11.93 -6.63 -15.10
N ARG A 224 12.46 -7.15 -16.20
CA ARG A 224 13.48 -8.21 -16.17
C ARG A 224 14.78 -7.77 -15.51
N GLU A 225 15.22 -6.53 -15.76
CA GLU A 225 16.40 -5.96 -15.09
C GLU A 225 16.19 -5.87 -13.57
N ILE A 226 15.03 -5.36 -13.14
CA ILE A 226 14.67 -5.25 -11.71
C ILE A 226 14.64 -6.63 -11.06
N VAL A 227 13.97 -7.59 -11.69
CA VAL A 227 13.83 -8.95 -11.15
C VAL A 227 15.18 -9.66 -11.09
N ALA A 228 16.05 -9.51 -12.08
CA ALA A 228 17.38 -10.09 -12.09
C ALA A 228 18.21 -9.60 -10.89
N ASP A 229 18.19 -8.30 -10.60
CA ASP A 229 18.88 -7.73 -9.45
C ASP A 229 18.23 -8.17 -8.12
N ALA A 230 16.90 -8.24 -8.07
CA ALA A 230 16.15 -8.71 -6.89
C ALA A 230 16.44 -10.19 -6.59
N TRP A 231 16.49 -11.03 -7.62
CA TRP A 231 16.77 -12.47 -7.47
C TRP A 231 18.14 -12.76 -6.85
N GLU A 232 19.14 -11.95 -7.21
CA GLU A 232 20.47 -12.02 -6.60
C GLU A 232 20.45 -11.63 -5.10
N CYS A 233 19.50 -10.79 -4.71
CA CYS A 233 19.31 -10.39 -3.31
C CYS A 233 18.43 -11.35 -2.50
N LEU A 234 17.76 -12.31 -3.13
CA LEU A 234 16.91 -13.28 -2.48
C LEU A 234 17.74 -14.43 -1.91
N ASN A 235 17.49 -14.80 -0.65
CA ASN A 235 18.07 -15.97 0.01
C ASN A 235 17.52 -17.27 -0.60
N SER A 236 18.27 -18.36 -0.48
CA SER A 236 17.76 -19.71 -0.77
C SER A 236 16.55 -20.01 0.12
N GLY A 237 15.52 -20.62 -0.46
CA GLY A 237 14.22 -20.84 0.21
C GLY A 237 13.37 -19.59 0.36
N GLY A 238 13.86 -18.41 -0.02
CA GLY A 238 13.14 -17.14 0.03
C GLY A 238 12.03 -17.04 -1.01
N ILE A 239 11.13 -16.09 -0.79
CA ILE A 239 9.94 -15.86 -1.63
C ILE A 239 10.09 -14.54 -2.37
N LEU A 240 9.92 -14.57 -3.69
CA LEU A 240 9.73 -13.40 -4.53
C LEU A 240 8.27 -13.31 -4.93
N ILE A 241 7.65 -12.15 -4.69
CA ILE A 241 6.31 -11.84 -5.19
C ILE A 241 6.47 -10.86 -6.34
N TYR A 242 6.08 -11.28 -7.54
CA TYR A 242 6.04 -10.46 -8.73
C TYR A 242 4.64 -9.89 -8.93
N SER A 243 4.50 -8.59 -9.14
CA SER A 243 3.20 -7.97 -9.42
C SER A 243 3.30 -6.82 -10.41
N THR A 244 2.22 -6.61 -11.16
CA THR A 244 2.00 -5.48 -12.07
C THR A 244 0.56 -5.02 -11.97
N CYS A 245 0.27 -3.79 -12.43
CA CYS A 245 -1.10 -3.32 -12.63
C CYS A 245 -1.48 -3.29 -14.12
N THR A 246 -1.09 -4.29 -14.89
CA THR A 246 -1.38 -4.39 -16.32
C THR A 246 -2.00 -5.75 -16.68
N PHE A 247 -2.57 -5.88 -17.90
CA PHE A 247 -3.27 -7.10 -18.33
C PHE A 247 -2.51 -7.88 -19.39
N ASN A 248 -1.59 -7.25 -20.15
CA ASN A 248 -0.91 -7.93 -21.24
C ASN A 248 -0.02 -9.09 -20.77
N ILE A 249 0.08 -10.13 -21.58
CA ILE A 249 0.86 -11.34 -21.23
C ILE A 249 2.36 -11.07 -21.22
N LYS A 250 2.82 -10.09 -21.99
CA LYS A 250 4.24 -9.80 -22.14
C LYS A 250 4.89 -9.36 -20.83
N GLU A 251 4.21 -8.45 -20.13
CA GLU A 251 4.65 -7.97 -18.81
C GLU A 251 4.29 -8.94 -17.67
N ASN A 252 3.41 -9.89 -17.90
CA ASN A 252 2.86 -10.80 -16.90
C ASN A 252 3.40 -12.23 -17.09
N GLU A 253 2.67 -13.12 -17.75
CA GLU A 253 3.01 -14.53 -17.84
C GLU A 253 4.35 -14.78 -18.54
N GLU A 254 4.71 -14.02 -19.57
CA GLU A 254 6.00 -14.19 -20.24
C GLU A 254 7.17 -13.83 -19.31
N ASN A 255 7.00 -12.84 -18.44
CA ASN A 255 7.99 -12.53 -17.43
C ASN A 255 8.06 -13.63 -16.36
N VAL A 256 6.91 -14.14 -15.89
CA VAL A 256 6.90 -15.24 -14.93
C VAL A 256 7.54 -16.50 -15.54
N ARG A 257 7.21 -16.84 -16.78
CA ARG A 257 7.86 -17.96 -17.51
C ARG A 257 9.38 -17.76 -17.57
N TRP A 258 9.81 -16.55 -17.95
CA TRP A 258 11.24 -16.24 -17.98
C TRP A 258 11.91 -16.38 -16.60
N ILE A 259 11.26 -15.97 -15.51
CA ILE A 259 11.80 -16.14 -14.15
C ILE A 259 11.94 -17.62 -13.82
N ILE A 260 10.91 -18.42 -14.11
CA ILE A 260 10.91 -19.86 -13.87
C ILE A 260 12.04 -20.53 -14.65
N ASP A 261 12.14 -20.27 -15.95
CA ASP A 261 13.11 -20.91 -16.84
C ASP A 261 14.56 -20.48 -16.57
N THR A 262 14.76 -19.19 -16.22
CA THR A 262 16.12 -18.65 -16.02
C THR A 262 16.69 -19.01 -14.66
N TYR A 263 15.85 -19.06 -13.64
CA TYR A 263 16.29 -19.21 -12.24
C TYR A 263 15.83 -20.51 -11.60
N GLU A 264 15.19 -21.40 -12.35
CA GLU A 264 14.55 -22.60 -11.81
C GLU A 264 13.65 -22.32 -10.60
N ALA A 265 12.92 -21.18 -10.65
CA ALA A 265 12.04 -20.75 -9.60
C ALA A 265 10.84 -21.69 -9.45
N GLU A 266 10.40 -21.93 -8.22
CA GLU A 266 9.24 -22.78 -7.93
C GLU A 266 8.01 -21.89 -7.73
N PRO A 267 7.00 -21.96 -8.65
CA PRO A 267 5.75 -21.23 -8.45
C PRO A 267 5.01 -21.73 -7.21
N ILE A 268 4.43 -20.81 -6.46
CA ILE A 268 3.67 -21.08 -5.24
C ILE A 268 2.18 -20.95 -5.56
N ASP A 269 1.43 -22.02 -5.36
CA ASP A 269 -0.02 -22.00 -5.48
C ASP A 269 -0.65 -21.34 -4.24
N ILE A 270 -1.40 -20.25 -4.48
CA ILE A 270 -2.05 -19.47 -3.43
C ILE A 270 -3.53 -19.85 -3.37
N PRO A 271 -4.04 -20.38 -2.25
CA PRO A 271 -5.45 -20.71 -2.12
C PRO A 271 -6.34 -19.49 -2.35
N THR A 272 -7.33 -19.63 -3.22
CA THR A 272 -8.34 -18.60 -3.50
C THR A 272 -9.72 -19.20 -3.52
N GLU A 273 -10.74 -18.38 -3.22
CA GLU A 273 -12.13 -18.82 -3.32
C GLU A 273 -12.70 -18.42 -4.70
N PRO A 274 -13.45 -19.31 -5.37
CA PRO A 274 -14.06 -19.01 -6.67
C PRO A 274 -14.94 -17.75 -6.66
N SER A 275 -15.58 -17.47 -5.53
CA SER A 275 -16.44 -16.29 -5.31
C SER A 275 -15.69 -14.97 -5.39
N TRP A 276 -14.36 -14.97 -5.31
CA TRP A 276 -13.55 -13.76 -5.42
C TRP A 276 -13.41 -13.26 -6.87
N GLY A 277 -13.72 -14.12 -7.86
CA GLY A 277 -13.59 -13.77 -9.27
C GLY A 277 -12.14 -13.58 -9.76
N ILE A 278 -11.16 -14.06 -8.99
CA ILE A 278 -9.74 -14.03 -9.38
C ILE A 278 -9.53 -15.09 -10.45
N THR A 279 -8.88 -14.71 -11.55
CA THR A 279 -8.65 -15.61 -12.69
C THR A 279 -7.16 -16.02 -12.78
N GLY A 280 -6.89 -17.16 -13.42
CA GLY A 280 -5.54 -17.64 -13.68
C GLY A 280 -4.90 -17.03 -14.93
N SER A 281 -3.96 -17.78 -15.52
CA SER A 281 -3.24 -17.41 -16.74
C SER A 281 -4.18 -17.14 -17.92
N LEU A 282 -3.84 -16.14 -18.73
CA LEU A 282 -4.42 -15.89 -20.05
C LEU A 282 -3.49 -16.32 -21.18
N LEU A 283 -2.30 -16.80 -20.87
CA LEU A 283 -1.36 -17.31 -21.87
C LEU A 283 -1.62 -18.79 -22.08
N GLU A 284 -1.97 -19.16 -23.31
CA GLU A 284 -2.17 -20.56 -23.70
C GLU A 284 -0.92 -21.40 -23.44
N GLY A 285 -1.10 -22.60 -22.87
CA GLY A 285 0.00 -23.51 -22.53
C GLY A 285 0.92 -23.02 -21.40
N PHE A 286 0.40 -22.13 -20.51
CA PHE A 286 1.11 -21.71 -19.32
C PHE A 286 0.28 -22.01 -18.08
N ASP A 287 0.63 -23.08 -17.36
CA ASP A 287 -0.16 -23.62 -16.23
C ASP A 287 0.39 -23.23 -14.84
N ALA A 288 1.46 -22.41 -14.80
CA ALA A 288 1.97 -21.94 -13.52
C ALA A 288 0.92 -21.06 -12.79
N PRO A 289 0.77 -21.20 -11.46
CA PRO A 289 -0.20 -20.42 -10.70
C PRO A 289 0.11 -18.93 -10.75
N VAL A 290 -0.80 -18.19 -11.34
CA VAL A 290 -0.82 -16.74 -11.43
C VAL A 290 -2.23 -16.23 -11.13
N TYR A 291 -2.33 -15.01 -10.63
CA TYR A 291 -3.57 -14.44 -10.11
C TYR A 291 -3.84 -13.10 -10.77
N ARG A 292 -4.96 -13.02 -11.49
CA ARG A 292 -5.38 -11.83 -12.23
C ARG A 292 -6.66 -11.26 -11.65
N PHE A 293 -6.63 -9.98 -11.41
CA PHE A 293 -7.77 -9.17 -11.02
C PHE A 293 -8.17 -8.33 -12.22
N ILE A 294 -9.39 -8.52 -12.72
CA ILE A 294 -9.88 -7.87 -13.93
C ILE A 294 -11.19 -7.15 -13.61
N PRO A 295 -11.29 -5.82 -13.83
CA PRO A 295 -12.54 -5.08 -13.67
C PRO A 295 -13.72 -5.73 -14.40
N GLY A 296 -14.89 -5.69 -13.77
CA GLY A 296 -16.09 -6.37 -14.29
C GLY A 296 -16.17 -7.87 -14.00
N ILE A 297 -15.06 -8.49 -13.53
CA ILE A 297 -14.99 -9.90 -13.10
C ILE A 297 -14.67 -9.97 -11.62
N THR A 298 -13.63 -9.28 -11.19
CA THR A 298 -13.27 -9.07 -9.80
C THR A 298 -13.68 -7.66 -9.38
N ARG A 299 -14.22 -7.50 -8.17
CA ARG A 299 -14.55 -6.15 -7.65
C ARG A 299 -13.28 -5.40 -7.26
N SER A 300 -12.54 -4.96 -8.27
CA SER A 300 -11.22 -4.31 -8.13
C SER A 300 -10.86 -3.57 -9.42
N GLU A 301 -9.70 -2.93 -9.38
CA GLU A 301 -8.97 -2.50 -10.58
C GLU A 301 -8.01 -3.62 -11.05
N GLY A 302 -7.10 -3.31 -11.96
CA GLY A 302 -6.18 -4.30 -12.50
C GLY A 302 -5.02 -4.64 -11.59
N LEU A 303 -4.79 -5.93 -11.39
CA LEU A 303 -3.59 -6.46 -10.75
C LEU A 303 -3.25 -7.84 -11.33
N PHE A 304 -1.97 -8.10 -11.45
CA PHE A 304 -1.40 -9.43 -11.68
C PHE A 304 -0.44 -9.77 -10.55
N VAL A 305 -0.50 -10.99 -10.03
CA VAL A 305 0.40 -11.46 -8.96
C VAL A 305 0.86 -12.88 -9.27
N CYS A 306 2.14 -13.13 -9.01
CA CYS A 306 2.72 -14.47 -8.94
C CYS A 306 3.70 -14.55 -7.76
N ALA A 307 3.61 -15.58 -6.95
CA ALA A 307 4.58 -15.87 -5.89
C ALA A 307 5.51 -17.02 -6.34
N LEU A 308 6.80 -16.83 -6.13
CA LEU A 308 7.85 -17.73 -6.59
C LEU A 308 8.83 -18.00 -5.44
N ARG A 309 9.24 -19.25 -5.27
CA ARG A 309 10.24 -19.65 -4.27
C ARG A 309 11.59 -19.89 -4.95
N LYS A 310 12.64 -19.35 -4.38
CA LYS A 310 14.01 -19.69 -4.77
C LYS A 310 14.40 -21.04 -4.21
N ARG A 311 14.83 -21.96 -5.08
CA ARG A 311 15.25 -23.31 -4.65
C ARG A 311 16.34 -23.26 -3.58
N GLY A 312 16.33 -24.25 -2.69
CA GLY A 312 17.28 -24.42 -1.61
C GLY A 312 16.62 -24.30 -0.22
N VAL A 313 17.34 -24.68 0.80
CA VAL A 313 16.87 -24.66 2.18
C VAL A 313 17.23 -23.31 2.80
N ARG A 314 16.27 -22.69 3.50
CA ARG A 314 16.53 -21.49 4.30
C ARG A 314 17.52 -21.83 5.40
N SER A 315 18.63 -21.11 5.48
CA SER A 315 19.63 -21.38 6.53
C SER A 315 19.12 -20.86 7.87
N GLU A 316 19.29 -21.66 8.94
CA GLU A 316 18.92 -21.28 10.33
C GLU A 316 19.67 -20.03 10.83
N GLU A 317 20.81 -19.69 10.25
CA GLU A 317 21.55 -18.46 10.55
C GLU A 317 20.85 -17.19 10.09
N CYS A 318 19.92 -17.30 9.14
CA CYS A 318 19.20 -16.14 8.58
C CYS A 318 18.35 -15.46 9.66
N GLY A 319 17.65 -16.23 10.51
CA GLY A 319 16.86 -15.70 11.63
C GLY A 319 17.68 -15.01 12.73
N LYS A 320 18.93 -15.44 12.95
CA LYS A 320 19.79 -14.90 14.02
C LYS A 320 20.52 -13.60 13.64
N ARG A 321 20.66 -13.30 12.34
CA ARG A 321 21.31 -12.05 11.84
C ARG A 321 20.39 -10.84 11.76
N ILE A 322 19.09 -11.00 11.94
CA ILE A 322 18.09 -9.92 11.82
C ILE A 322 18.26 -8.82 12.87
N LEU A 323 18.92 -9.10 14.00
CA LEU A 323 19.10 -8.16 15.12
C LEU A 323 20.14 -7.04 14.91
N LYS A 324 20.82 -6.98 13.77
CA LYS A 324 21.69 -5.85 13.42
C LYS A 324 21.05 -4.99 12.33
N ASN A 325 20.26 -4.02 12.76
CA ASN A 325 19.48 -3.09 11.95
C ASN A 325 20.28 -2.10 11.10
N LYS A 326 21.45 -2.44 10.59
CA LYS A 326 22.17 -1.56 9.64
C LYS A 326 22.31 -2.28 8.32
N LEU A 327 21.74 -1.63 7.26
CA LEU A 327 22.11 -1.99 5.90
C LEU A 327 23.60 -1.72 5.74
N SER A 328 24.32 -2.63 5.08
CA SER A 328 25.73 -2.40 4.79
C SER A 328 25.84 -1.19 3.86
N SER A 329 26.68 -0.19 4.23
CA SER A 329 27.09 0.89 3.32
C SER A 329 27.44 0.30 1.92
N PRO A 330 26.89 0.79 0.78
CA PRO A 330 26.62 2.20 0.52
C PRO A 330 25.14 2.55 0.22
N LEU A 331 24.14 1.85 0.78
CA LEU A 331 22.72 2.13 0.50
C LEU A 331 22.29 3.44 1.17
N LYS A 332 21.57 4.28 0.40
CA LYS A 332 21.02 5.53 0.91
C LYS A 332 19.71 5.27 1.65
N GLU A 333 19.75 5.45 2.96
CA GLU A 333 18.58 5.37 3.84
C GLU A 333 17.92 6.75 4.02
N LEU A 334 16.60 6.77 4.11
CA LEU A 334 15.83 7.92 4.54
C LEU A 334 15.29 7.61 5.93
N SER A 335 15.58 8.48 6.90
CA SER A 335 15.33 8.19 8.31
C SER A 335 13.84 8.29 8.68
N ALA A 336 13.08 7.22 8.45
CA ALA A 336 11.70 7.11 8.94
C ALA A 336 11.65 7.10 10.48
N ALA A 337 12.63 6.48 11.14
CA ALA A 337 12.70 6.43 12.61
C ALA A 337 12.90 7.82 13.24
N GLU A 338 13.75 8.67 12.65
CA GLU A 338 13.93 10.05 13.12
C GLU A 338 12.67 10.88 12.90
N GLN A 339 12.02 10.76 11.73
CA GLN A 339 10.75 11.44 11.46
C GLN A 339 9.64 10.95 12.37
N PHE A 340 9.56 9.63 12.61
CA PHE A 340 8.61 9.05 13.55
C PHE A 340 8.85 9.59 14.97
N SER A 341 10.08 9.57 15.47
CA SER A 341 10.41 10.08 16.80
C SER A 341 10.14 11.58 16.96
N PHE A 342 10.28 12.35 15.87
CA PHE A 342 9.93 13.76 15.86
C PHE A 342 8.42 13.98 15.88
N LEU A 343 7.65 13.23 15.09
CA LEU A 343 6.19 13.39 14.98
C LEU A 343 5.43 12.77 16.15
N PHE A 344 6.00 11.75 16.77
CA PHE A 344 5.42 11.05 17.91
C PHE A 344 6.41 11.07 19.09
N PRO A 345 6.83 12.27 19.56
CA PRO A 345 7.76 12.35 20.68
C PRO A 345 7.14 11.67 21.89
N PRO A 346 7.93 11.05 22.77
CA PRO A 346 7.46 10.57 24.05
C PRO A 346 7.08 11.78 24.92
N SER A 347 5.96 12.39 24.63
CA SER A 347 5.39 13.48 25.41
C SER A 347 4.49 12.88 26.48
N SER A 348 4.64 13.33 27.70
CA SER A 348 3.77 12.95 28.81
C SER A 348 2.44 13.72 28.79
N PHE A 349 2.28 14.67 27.86
CA PHE A 349 1.10 15.53 27.78
C PHE A 349 0.45 15.48 26.40
N HIS A 350 -0.82 15.08 26.38
CA HIS A 350 -1.63 14.96 25.19
C HIS A 350 -2.85 15.89 25.27
N ILE A 351 -3.22 16.50 24.14
CA ILE A 351 -4.43 17.32 24.04
C ILE A 351 -5.25 16.82 22.88
N ASP A 352 -6.48 16.41 23.17
CA ASP A 352 -7.41 15.98 22.14
C ASP A 352 -8.08 17.22 21.52
N LEU A 353 -8.03 17.28 20.19
CA LEU A 353 -8.54 18.41 19.42
C LEU A 353 -9.96 18.13 18.95
N SER A 354 -10.77 19.16 18.90
CA SER A 354 -12.01 19.12 18.13
C SER A 354 -11.71 18.96 16.64
N TYR A 355 -12.70 18.53 15.85
CA TYR A 355 -12.54 18.38 14.40
C TYR A 355 -12.00 19.64 13.71
N ALA A 356 -12.58 20.81 14.06
CA ALA A 356 -12.15 22.09 13.49
C ALA A 356 -10.68 22.44 13.86
N GLU A 357 -10.26 22.15 15.08
CA GLU A 357 -8.87 22.38 15.52
C GLU A 357 -7.91 21.40 14.88
N ALA A 358 -8.31 20.12 14.69
CA ALA A 358 -7.53 19.13 13.98
C ALA A 358 -7.28 19.55 12.52
N LEU A 359 -8.29 20.07 11.82
CA LEU A 359 -8.11 20.61 10.48
C LEU A 359 -7.18 21.82 10.43
N LYS A 360 -7.28 22.75 11.41
CA LYS A 360 -6.32 23.87 11.54
C LYS A 360 -4.90 23.36 11.75
N TYR A 361 -4.73 22.35 12.62
CA TYR A 361 -3.43 21.71 12.82
C TYR A 361 -2.89 21.11 11.53
N LEU A 362 -3.68 20.34 10.81
CA LEU A 362 -3.27 19.70 9.55
C LEU A 362 -2.96 20.70 8.42
N ARG A 363 -3.48 21.94 8.50
CA ARG A 363 -3.11 23.04 7.62
C ARG A 363 -1.82 23.76 8.03
N GLY A 364 -1.30 23.47 9.22
CA GLY A 364 -0.11 24.09 9.76
C GLY A 364 -0.35 25.40 10.48
N GLU A 365 -1.59 25.67 10.88
CA GLU A 365 -1.96 26.85 11.66
C GLU A 365 -1.54 26.69 13.13
N ALA A 366 -1.24 27.81 13.80
CA ALA A 366 -0.99 27.80 15.22
C ALA A 366 -2.29 27.53 15.99
N LEU A 367 -2.18 26.82 17.11
CA LEU A 367 -3.31 26.52 17.98
C LEU A 367 -3.29 27.38 19.25
N VAL A 368 -4.47 27.62 19.82
CA VAL A 368 -4.63 28.14 21.16
C VAL A 368 -5.02 26.96 22.03
N LEU A 369 -4.17 26.61 22.98
CA LEU A 369 -4.40 25.50 23.90
C LEU A 369 -5.12 25.94 25.17
N PRO A 370 -5.74 25.00 25.92
CA PRO A 370 -6.40 25.32 27.19
C PRO A 370 -5.47 26.05 28.15
N PRO A 371 -6.00 26.96 28.99
CA PRO A 371 -5.25 27.59 30.08
C PRO A 371 -4.57 26.48 30.92
N ASN A 372 -3.39 26.76 31.45
CA ASN A 372 -2.58 25.86 32.28
C ASN A 372 -1.92 24.68 31.50
N THR A 373 -2.00 24.65 30.18
CA THR A 373 -1.23 23.71 29.39
C THR A 373 0.27 23.96 29.57
N PRO A 374 1.08 22.93 29.91
CA PRO A 374 2.53 23.10 30.09
C PRO A 374 3.21 23.71 28.86
N ARG A 375 4.23 24.54 29.08
CA ARG A 375 5.08 25.00 27.98
C ARG A 375 5.99 23.86 27.48
N GLY A 376 6.33 23.86 26.20
CA GLY A 376 7.20 22.87 25.58
C GLY A 376 6.52 22.06 24.48
N LEU A 377 7.05 20.88 24.21
CA LEU A 377 6.49 19.94 23.23
C LEU A 377 5.27 19.22 23.80
N ILE A 378 4.19 19.25 23.05
CA ILE A 378 2.91 18.62 23.37
C ILE A 378 2.46 17.84 22.15
N THR A 379 1.97 16.64 22.37
CA THR A 379 1.32 15.85 21.32
C THR A 379 -0.14 16.26 21.21
N VAL A 380 -0.60 16.63 20.03
CA VAL A 380 -2.02 16.81 19.76
C VAL A 380 -2.60 15.54 19.18
N THR A 381 -3.80 15.19 19.67
CA THR A 381 -4.54 13.99 19.27
C THR A 381 -5.88 14.38 18.66
N TYR A 382 -6.50 13.44 17.97
CA TYR A 382 -7.89 13.52 17.55
C TYR A 382 -8.54 12.17 17.82
N LYS A 383 -9.60 12.18 18.63
CA LYS A 383 -10.22 10.95 19.14
C LYS A 383 -9.19 10.00 19.79
N GLY A 384 -8.28 10.54 20.57
CA GLY A 384 -7.23 9.81 21.25
C GLY A 384 -6.06 9.36 20.36
N VAL A 385 -6.14 9.51 19.02
CA VAL A 385 -5.06 9.12 18.11
C VAL A 385 -4.14 10.30 17.81
N SER A 386 -2.84 10.07 17.87
CA SER A 386 -1.84 11.12 17.67
C SER A 386 -1.84 11.68 16.25
N LEU A 387 -1.89 13.01 16.15
CA LEU A 387 -1.69 13.74 14.88
C LEU A 387 -0.25 14.27 14.75
N GLY A 388 0.40 14.55 15.88
CA GLY A 388 1.78 15.04 15.90
C GLY A 388 2.03 16.14 16.94
N PRO A 389 3.21 16.77 16.92
CA PRO A 389 3.64 17.72 17.95
C PRO A 389 3.25 19.18 17.66
N VAL A 390 3.06 19.91 18.72
CA VAL A 390 3.08 21.38 18.76
C VAL A 390 4.09 21.86 19.81
N LYS A 391 4.61 23.07 19.67
CA LYS A 391 5.44 23.72 20.70
C LYS A 391 4.63 24.84 21.38
N ASN A 392 4.15 24.56 22.59
CA ASN A 392 3.44 25.56 23.40
C ASN A 392 4.41 26.60 23.95
N ILE A 393 4.18 27.87 23.64
CA ILE A 393 4.95 29.02 24.14
C ILE A 393 4.17 29.87 25.17
N GLY A 394 2.97 29.42 25.55
CA GLY A 394 2.10 30.02 26.55
C GLY A 394 0.87 30.70 25.96
N ASN A 395 1.02 31.69 25.11
CA ASN A 395 -0.09 32.38 24.45
C ASN A 395 -0.60 31.72 23.19
N ARG A 396 0.22 30.83 22.60
CA ARG A 396 -0.12 30.01 21.44
C ARG A 396 0.76 28.77 21.40
N ALA A 397 0.37 27.76 20.61
CA ALA A 397 1.18 26.60 20.27
C ALA A 397 1.61 26.68 18.80
N ASN A 398 2.91 26.71 18.58
CA ASN A 398 3.47 26.68 17.23
C ASN A 398 3.32 25.29 16.62
N ASN A 399 2.78 25.23 15.44
CA ASN A 399 2.55 24.00 14.69
C ASN A 399 3.86 23.45 14.14
N LEU A 400 4.13 22.17 14.41
CA LEU A 400 5.33 21.47 13.93
C LEU A 400 5.00 20.41 12.85
N TYR A 401 3.74 20.34 12.39
CA TYR A 401 3.34 19.42 11.33
C TYR A 401 4.11 19.71 10.03
N PRO A 402 4.70 18.68 9.37
CA PRO A 402 5.58 18.87 8.23
C PRO A 402 4.91 19.64 7.09
N LYS A 403 5.59 20.65 6.56
CA LYS A 403 5.04 21.51 5.50
C LYS A 403 4.54 20.72 4.26
N PRO A 404 5.25 19.70 3.75
CA PRO A 404 4.80 18.92 2.58
C PRO A 404 3.49 18.18 2.82
N TRP A 405 3.18 17.81 4.07
CA TRP A 405 2.02 16.97 4.43
C TRP A 405 0.73 17.77 4.71
N ARG A 406 0.83 19.10 4.71
CA ARG A 406 -0.27 20.00 5.06
C ARG A 406 -1.38 19.97 4.03
N ILE A 407 -2.61 20.08 4.52
CA ILE A 407 -3.78 20.35 3.68
C ILE A 407 -3.61 21.73 3.05
N LYS A 408 -3.65 21.80 1.71
CA LYS A 408 -3.34 23.03 0.96
C LYS A 408 -4.58 23.87 0.62
N THR A 409 -5.80 23.28 0.69
CA THR A 409 -7.02 24.01 0.36
C THR A 409 -7.42 24.99 1.43
N THR A 410 -8.04 26.11 1.01
CA THR A 410 -8.60 27.12 1.90
C THR A 410 -10.06 26.81 2.31
N HIS A 411 -10.76 25.98 1.53
CA HIS A 411 -12.14 25.58 1.78
C HIS A 411 -12.17 24.35 2.68
N LEU A 412 -12.55 24.54 3.94
CA LEU A 412 -12.72 23.45 4.90
C LEU A 412 -14.20 23.08 5.00
N PRO A 413 -14.54 21.81 5.16
CA PRO A 413 -15.90 21.38 5.45
C PRO A 413 -16.29 21.85 6.86
N THR A 414 -17.55 22.22 7.01
CA THR A 414 -18.15 22.58 8.32
C THR A 414 -18.63 21.35 9.07
N GLU A 415 -18.97 20.28 8.34
CA GLU A 415 -19.41 19.00 8.89
C GLU A 415 -18.21 18.04 8.98
N GLU A 416 -18.16 17.26 10.06
CA GLU A 416 -17.13 16.27 10.28
C GLU A 416 -17.22 15.16 9.23
N ILE A 417 -16.12 14.89 8.52
CA ILE A 417 -15.98 13.74 7.63
C ILE A 417 -15.66 12.52 8.49
N LYS A 418 -16.58 11.55 8.53
CA LYS A 418 -16.44 10.30 9.30
C LYS A 418 -16.36 9.13 8.34
N ILE A 419 -15.19 8.53 8.24
CA ILE A 419 -14.98 7.34 7.41
C ILE A 419 -14.97 6.09 8.30
N ILE A 420 -14.23 6.11 9.38
CA ILE A 420 -14.25 5.07 10.41
C ILE A 420 -14.74 5.67 11.74
N ASN A 421 -15.34 4.84 12.57
CA ASN A 421 -15.80 5.27 13.89
C ASN A 421 -14.84 4.73 14.96
N ILE A 422 -14.10 5.62 15.62
CA ILE A 422 -13.31 5.32 16.81
C ILE A 422 -14.08 5.90 18.00
N GLN A 423 -14.42 5.06 18.96
CA GLN A 423 -15.10 5.49 20.21
C GLN A 423 -14.09 6.09 21.18
#